data_8899ee238de2bb2fd7f24118f6c54fd7
#
_entry.id   8899ee238de2bb2fd7f24118f6c54fd7
#
_cell.length_a   1.000
_cell.length_b   1.000
_cell.length_c   1.000
_cell.angle_alpha   90.00
_cell.angle_beta   90.00
_cell.angle_gamma   90.00
#
_symmetry.space_group_name_H-M   'P 1'
#
loop_
_entity.id
_entity.type
_entity.pdbx_description
1 polymer ?
#
loop_
_entity_poly.entity_id
_entity_poly.type
_entity_poly.pdbx_seq_one_letter_code
_entity_poly.pdbx_strand_id
1 'polypeptide(L)'
;MNHHLKFLTLVFAGMLFLSLSVAAQNLDNPGDYMTAITKARGDMDAKYMQYMSAAAHGRRARKVEKLRQEVLDNITNSRYKTTDLPIYKGDNSLRQIAIDYIQLCYNVFSEDYKKVINIEELAEQSVDEMQAYMLLQEKIDEKLHEGFASLDRAMNAFAAKYNVILTTDQGPLGAKLEEAGKLNAYTNTVYFIFFKCNWEDNQMVKAMNDKKVNDVEQARSALLSYANEGLTSLDTIKPLEGDPSLTNACKQALNFYKQAAEKDMPKLTDYFVRQEEFDKMKKSFEANSSRTQADVDAYNKTVKDINNSANAFNQINAKLNSGRTQTVNEWASTEKSFTDQHMPHYK
;
A
#
# COMPACT_ATOMS: atom_id res chain seq x y z
N MET A 1 7.93 0.03 -16.07
CA MET A 1 7.62 -0.90 -14.98
C MET A 1 8.35 -0.39 -13.75
N ASN A 2 7.69 0.47 -12.99
CA ASN A 2 8.23 0.94 -11.72
C ASN A 2 7.75 -0.03 -10.65
N HIS A 3 8.67 -0.84 -10.14
CA HIS A 3 8.40 -1.66 -8.97
C HIS A 3 8.15 -0.72 -7.78
N HIS A 4 6.88 -0.48 -7.48
CA HIS A 4 6.48 0.14 -6.22
C HIS A 4 6.70 -0.91 -5.12
N LEU A 5 7.89 -0.89 -4.52
CA LEU A 5 8.20 -1.68 -3.33
C LEU A 5 7.31 -1.12 -2.20
N LYS A 6 6.15 -1.74 -2.01
CA LYS A 6 5.27 -1.42 -0.91
C LYS A 6 5.85 -2.01 0.36
N PHE A 7 5.94 -1.18 1.37
CA PHE A 7 6.59 -1.54 2.63
C PHE A 7 5.63 -2.30 3.52
N LEU A 8 6.12 -3.42 4.04
CA LEU A 8 5.51 -4.06 5.20
C LEU A 8 5.68 -3.11 6.38
N THR A 9 4.58 -2.67 6.95
CA THR A 9 4.55 -1.78 8.11
C THR A 9 4.83 -2.60 9.35
N LEU A 10 6.07 -2.62 9.79
CA LEU A 10 6.43 -3.13 11.10
C LEU A 10 6.28 -2.00 12.11
N VAL A 11 5.20 -2.00 12.87
CA VAL A 11 5.01 -1.07 13.98
C VAL A 11 5.94 -1.48 15.11
N PHE A 12 7.14 -0.90 15.14
CA PHE A 12 7.96 -0.89 16.33
C PHE A 12 7.47 0.26 17.22
N ALA A 13 6.50 -0.04 18.08
CA ALA A 13 6.06 0.95 19.08
C ALA A 13 7.26 1.36 19.96
N GLY A 14 7.43 2.65 20.13
CA GLY A 14 8.56 3.24 20.81
C GLY A 14 8.75 2.74 22.24
N MET A 15 9.97 2.51 22.65
CA MET A 15 10.35 2.12 23.98
C MET A 15 10.90 3.26 24.82
N LEU A 16 10.60 3.20 26.11
CA LEU A 16 11.19 4.00 27.16
C LEU A 16 12.74 3.94 27.13
N PHE A 17 13.42 5.07 26.95
CA PHE A 17 14.85 5.19 27.09
C PHE A 17 15.21 5.72 28.48
N LEU A 18 16.04 4.94 29.17
CA LEU A 18 16.79 5.39 30.32
C LEU A 18 18.09 6.05 29.84
N SER A 19 18.23 7.36 29.98
CA SER A 19 19.51 8.05 29.73
C SER A 19 20.42 7.81 30.93
N LEU A 20 21.39 6.88 30.82
CA LEU A 20 22.42 6.66 31.86
C LEU A 20 23.82 6.69 31.23
N SER A 21 24.71 7.38 31.93
CA SER A 21 26.14 7.53 31.65
C SER A 21 26.87 6.16 31.56
N VAL A 22 27.87 6.08 30.69
CA VAL A 22 28.70 4.89 30.51
C VAL A 22 29.59 4.69 31.76
N ALA A 23 29.05 3.97 32.76
CA ALA A 23 29.79 3.26 33.76
C ALA A 23 29.64 1.75 33.47
N ALA A 24 30.62 0.92 33.88
CA ALA A 24 30.48 -0.54 33.79
C ALA A 24 29.12 -0.95 34.29
N GLN A 25 28.28 -1.55 33.41
CA GLN A 25 26.88 -1.87 33.75
C GLN A 25 26.85 -2.80 34.96
N ASN A 26 26.41 -2.28 36.10
CA ASN A 26 26.16 -3.11 37.27
C ASN A 26 24.82 -3.81 37.11
N LEU A 27 24.82 -5.01 36.51
CA LEU A 27 23.61 -5.78 36.24
C LEU A 27 22.86 -6.22 37.53
N ASP A 28 23.42 -5.96 38.70
CA ASP A 28 22.72 -6.11 39.99
C ASP A 28 21.76 -4.97 40.29
N ASN A 29 21.90 -3.85 39.59
CA ASN A 29 20.95 -2.75 39.61
C ASN A 29 19.79 -3.05 38.64
N PRO A 30 18.52 -2.97 39.07
CA PRO A 30 17.41 -3.32 38.20
C PRO A 30 17.23 -2.35 37.01
N GLY A 31 17.52 -1.06 37.20
CA GLY A 31 17.47 -0.06 36.11
C GLY A 31 18.55 -0.32 35.06
N ASP A 32 19.79 -0.66 35.48
CA ASP A 32 20.87 -1.01 34.56
C ASP A 32 20.58 -2.31 33.82
N TYR A 33 19.93 -3.28 34.46
CA TYR A 33 19.49 -4.53 33.84
C TYR A 33 18.44 -4.28 32.75
N MET A 34 17.42 -3.45 33.03
CA MET A 34 16.42 -3.04 32.06
C MET A 34 17.05 -2.29 30.88
N THR A 35 18.02 -1.40 31.18
CA THR A 35 18.78 -0.66 30.16
C THR A 35 19.59 -1.62 29.27
N ALA A 36 20.19 -2.67 29.82
CA ALA A 36 20.91 -3.68 29.07
C ALA A 36 20.01 -4.41 28.06
N ILE A 37 18.80 -4.81 28.48
CA ILE A 37 17.81 -5.43 27.62
C ILE A 37 17.38 -4.46 26.49
N THR A 38 17.07 -3.22 26.82
CA THR A 38 16.67 -2.18 25.85
C THR A 38 17.80 -1.91 24.84
N LYS A 39 19.04 -1.80 25.34
CA LYS A 39 20.22 -1.55 24.48
C LYS A 39 20.52 -2.75 23.57
N ALA A 40 20.40 -3.98 24.07
CA ALA A 40 20.59 -5.18 23.25
C ALA A 40 19.62 -5.20 22.04
N ARG A 41 18.43 -4.63 22.18
CA ARG A 41 17.41 -4.52 21.12
C ARG A 41 17.62 -3.28 20.23
N GLY A 42 18.17 -2.18 20.75
CA GLY A 42 18.23 -0.89 20.05
C GLY A 42 18.95 -0.95 18.69
N ASP A 43 19.94 -1.83 18.52
CA ASP A 43 20.64 -2.01 17.24
C ASP A 43 19.70 -2.56 16.14
N MET A 44 18.80 -3.47 16.51
CA MET A 44 17.80 -4.03 15.61
C MET A 44 16.78 -2.95 15.14
N ASP A 45 16.29 -2.14 16.07
CA ASP A 45 15.35 -1.04 15.79
C ASP A 45 15.99 0.03 14.89
N ALA A 46 17.25 0.36 15.14
CA ALA A 46 18.02 1.32 14.34
C ALA A 46 18.22 0.83 12.89
N LYS A 47 18.56 -0.46 12.71
CA LYS A 47 18.73 -1.04 11.38
C LYS A 47 17.43 -1.13 10.62
N TYR A 48 16.35 -1.41 11.31
CA TYR A 48 15.02 -1.39 10.71
C TYR A 48 14.64 0.02 10.21
N MET A 49 14.86 1.06 11.03
CA MET A 49 14.61 2.44 10.59
C MET A 49 15.50 2.85 9.40
N GLN A 50 16.76 2.40 9.36
CA GLN A 50 17.64 2.62 8.19
C GLN A 50 17.09 1.97 6.93
N TYR A 51 16.59 0.73 7.05
CA TYR A 51 15.93 0.01 5.95
C TYR A 51 14.72 0.77 5.44
N MET A 52 13.77 1.13 6.32
CA MET A 52 12.56 1.85 5.96
C MET A 52 12.88 3.19 5.29
N SER A 53 13.75 4.00 5.90
CA SER A 53 14.16 5.29 5.35
C SER A 53 14.83 5.15 3.97
N ALA A 54 15.71 4.17 3.80
CA ALA A 54 16.39 3.96 2.52
C ALA A 54 15.42 3.54 1.41
N ALA A 55 14.44 2.73 1.75
CA ALA A 55 13.48 2.24 0.80
C ALA A 55 12.49 3.33 0.38
N ALA A 56 11.96 4.11 1.32
CA ALA A 56 11.03 5.21 1.05
C ALA A 56 11.67 6.34 0.23
N HIS A 57 12.93 6.69 0.51
CA HIS A 57 13.65 7.73 -0.24
C HIS A 57 14.30 7.23 -1.55
N GLY A 58 13.81 6.14 -2.11
CA GLY A 58 14.15 5.67 -3.46
C GLY A 58 15.62 5.28 -3.64
N ARG A 59 16.25 4.70 -2.61
CA ARG A 59 17.61 4.15 -2.75
C ARG A 59 17.61 2.97 -3.72
N ARG A 60 18.78 2.71 -4.33
CA ARG A 60 18.94 1.61 -5.29
C ARG A 60 18.51 0.28 -4.65
N ALA A 61 17.72 -0.53 -5.35
CA ALA A 61 17.16 -1.80 -4.86
C ALA A 61 18.22 -2.71 -4.19
N ARG A 62 19.43 -2.81 -4.77
CA ARG A 62 20.53 -3.58 -4.17
C ARG A 62 20.94 -3.06 -2.77
N LYS A 63 20.85 -1.73 -2.54
CA LYS A 63 21.16 -1.16 -1.22
C LYS A 63 20.05 -1.46 -0.22
N VAL A 64 18.80 -1.38 -0.66
CA VAL A 64 17.62 -1.69 0.17
C VAL A 64 17.65 -3.16 0.59
N GLU A 65 17.93 -4.08 -0.35
CA GLU A 65 18.06 -5.51 -0.04
C GLU A 65 19.21 -5.82 0.91
N LYS A 66 20.35 -5.15 0.74
CA LYS A 66 21.46 -5.26 1.71
C LYS A 66 21.03 -4.82 3.11
N LEU A 67 20.33 -3.70 3.23
CA LEU A 67 19.82 -3.22 4.51
C LEU A 67 18.81 -4.18 5.13
N ARG A 68 17.95 -4.80 4.31
CA ARG A 68 17.02 -5.84 4.77
C ARG A 68 17.77 -7.03 5.39
N GLN A 69 18.83 -7.48 4.76
CA GLN A 69 19.66 -8.54 5.30
C GLN A 69 20.36 -8.11 6.60
N GLU A 70 20.84 -6.86 6.66
CA GLU A 70 21.43 -6.32 7.88
C GLU A 70 20.42 -6.23 9.03
N VAL A 71 19.11 -6.02 8.76
CA VAL A 71 18.04 -6.10 9.77
C VAL A 71 17.99 -7.51 10.37
N LEU A 72 17.94 -8.56 9.54
CA LEU A 72 17.91 -9.95 10.01
C LEU A 72 19.14 -10.31 10.86
N ASP A 73 20.32 -9.89 10.42
CA ASP A 73 21.57 -10.11 11.15
C ASP A 73 21.55 -9.40 12.51
N ASN A 74 21.02 -8.17 12.56
CA ASN A 74 20.91 -7.43 13.81
C ASN A 74 19.84 -7.98 14.75
N ILE A 75 18.70 -8.47 14.24
CA ILE A 75 17.71 -9.18 15.04
C ILE A 75 18.35 -10.42 15.70
N THR A 76 19.11 -11.18 14.92
CA THR A 76 19.83 -12.37 15.41
C THR A 76 20.86 -11.99 16.48
N ASN A 77 21.65 -10.94 16.26
CA ASN A 77 22.63 -10.44 17.24
C ASN A 77 21.95 -9.90 18.51
N SER A 78 20.82 -9.20 18.38
CA SER A 78 20.03 -8.72 19.51
C SER A 78 19.51 -9.88 20.38
N ARG A 79 19.09 -10.97 19.72
CA ARG A 79 18.67 -12.19 20.42
C ARG A 79 19.82 -12.81 21.21
N TYR A 80 21.02 -12.95 20.62
CA TYR A 80 22.20 -13.46 21.34
C TYR A 80 22.57 -12.56 22.52
N LYS A 81 22.68 -11.24 22.30
CA LYS A 81 22.98 -10.28 23.38
C LYS A 81 22.00 -10.37 24.55
N THR A 82 20.69 -10.52 24.24
CA THR A 82 19.65 -10.65 25.28
C THR A 82 19.74 -12.00 25.99
N THR A 83 20.03 -13.09 25.26
CA THR A 83 20.18 -14.44 25.83
C THR A 83 21.41 -14.54 26.76
N ASP A 84 22.48 -13.82 26.44
CA ASP A 84 23.73 -13.81 27.22
C ASP A 84 23.62 -12.99 28.53
N LEU A 85 22.56 -12.18 28.69
CA LEU A 85 22.33 -11.49 29.95
C LEU A 85 22.02 -12.52 31.06
N PRO A 86 22.53 -12.32 32.28
CA PRO A 86 22.21 -13.19 33.41
C PRO A 86 20.72 -13.10 33.79
N ILE A 87 20.23 -14.13 34.44
CA ILE A 87 18.91 -14.09 35.10
C ILE A 87 18.98 -13.12 36.29
N TYR A 88 18.13 -12.11 36.31
CA TYR A 88 18.15 -11.09 37.36
C TYR A 88 17.68 -11.65 38.71
N LYS A 89 18.58 -11.91 39.65
CA LYS A 89 18.24 -12.41 41.02
C LYS A 89 17.24 -13.57 41.02
N GLY A 90 17.36 -14.47 40.05
CA GLY A 90 16.44 -15.62 39.88
C GLY A 90 15.16 -15.32 39.12
N ASP A 91 14.93 -14.05 38.69
CA ASP A 91 13.79 -13.64 37.88
C ASP A 91 14.18 -13.61 36.42
N ASN A 92 13.64 -14.52 35.61
CA ASN A 92 13.83 -14.60 34.15
C ASN A 92 12.68 -13.97 33.35
N SER A 93 11.66 -13.43 34.01
CA SER A 93 10.42 -13.03 33.35
C SER A 93 10.64 -11.99 32.24
N LEU A 94 11.29 -10.87 32.56
CA LEU A 94 11.55 -9.81 31.58
C LEU A 94 12.49 -10.27 30.45
N ARG A 95 13.57 -10.95 30.78
CA ARG A 95 14.52 -11.45 29.79
C ARG A 95 13.87 -12.41 28.80
N GLN A 96 13.04 -13.34 29.30
CA GLN A 96 12.37 -14.31 28.44
C GLN A 96 11.41 -13.62 27.47
N ILE A 97 10.57 -12.72 27.95
CA ILE A 97 9.64 -11.96 27.10
C ILE A 97 10.38 -11.12 26.05
N ALA A 98 11.55 -10.55 26.42
CA ALA A 98 12.36 -9.83 25.46
C ALA A 98 12.93 -10.75 24.36
N ILE A 99 13.40 -11.95 24.72
CA ILE A 99 13.85 -12.96 23.76
C ILE A 99 12.71 -13.39 22.83
N ASP A 100 11.54 -13.65 23.39
CA ASP A 100 10.35 -14.08 22.64
C ASP A 100 9.90 -13.01 21.65
N TYR A 101 9.93 -11.74 22.04
CA TYR A 101 9.65 -10.61 21.15
C TYR A 101 10.68 -10.50 20.00
N ILE A 102 11.97 -10.61 20.31
CA ILE A 102 13.02 -10.58 19.28
C ILE A 102 12.86 -11.78 18.32
N GLN A 103 12.52 -12.96 18.84
CA GLN A 103 12.25 -14.14 18.00
C GLN A 103 11.01 -13.93 17.11
N LEU A 104 9.96 -13.29 17.63
CA LEU A 104 8.81 -12.90 16.84
C LEU A 104 9.20 -11.98 15.69
N CYS A 105 10.00 -10.94 15.95
CA CYS A 105 10.54 -10.05 14.91
C CYS A 105 11.34 -10.83 13.85
N TYR A 106 12.18 -11.79 14.27
CA TYR A 106 12.92 -12.63 13.33
C TYR A 106 11.99 -13.44 12.42
N ASN A 107 10.98 -14.09 12.98
CA ASN A 107 10.05 -14.90 12.20
C ASN A 107 9.26 -14.06 11.19
N VAL A 108 8.83 -12.88 11.61
CA VAL A 108 8.14 -11.92 10.71
C VAL A 108 9.05 -11.51 9.56
N PHE A 109 10.29 -11.11 9.83
CA PHE A 109 11.22 -10.65 8.79
C PHE A 109 11.73 -11.77 7.88
N SER A 110 11.91 -12.98 8.41
CA SER A 110 12.46 -14.10 7.63
C SER A 110 11.41 -14.89 6.86
N GLU A 111 10.20 -15.04 7.41
CA GLU A 111 9.16 -15.91 6.84
C GLU A 111 7.96 -15.14 6.30
N ASP A 112 7.37 -14.26 7.11
CA ASP A 112 6.16 -13.56 6.72
C ASP A 112 6.46 -12.52 5.64
N TYR A 113 7.61 -11.86 5.69
CA TYR A 113 8.08 -10.96 4.63
C TYR A 113 8.26 -11.66 3.27
N LYS A 114 8.75 -12.90 3.25
CA LYS A 114 8.83 -13.69 2.01
C LYS A 114 7.44 -13.99 1.44
N LYS A 115 6.46 -14.28 2.30
CA LYS A 115 5.07 -14.48 1.87
C LYS A 115 4.51 -13.20 1.27
N VAL A 116 4.78 -12.05 1.88
CA VAL A 116 4.34 -10.74 1.38
C VAL A 116 4.93 -10.45 0.00
N ILE A 117 6.22 -10.68 -0.22
CA ILE A 117 6.83 -10.49 -1.55
C ILE A 117 6.22 -11.43 -2.60
N ASN A 118 6.00 -12.70 -2.25
CA ASN A 118 5.40 -13.66 -3.18
C ASN A 118 3.96 -13.31 -3.55
N ILE A 119 3.20 -12.69 -2.65
CA ILE A 119 1.82 -12.26 -2.87
C ILE A 119 1.76 -10.88 -3.54
N GLU A 120 2.79 -10.04 -3.42
CA GLU A 120 2.82 -8.69 -4.00
C GLU A 120 2.64 -8.70 -5.53
N GLU A 121 3.31 -9.61 -6.23
CA GLU A 121 3.13 -9.77 -7.69
C GLU A 121 1.73 -10.28 -8.04
N LEU A 122 1.10 -11.08 -7.16
CA LEU A 122 -0.26 -11.57 -7.33
C LEU A 122 -1.30 -10.50 -6.94
N ALA A 123 -1.00 -9.68 -5.96
CA ALA A 123 -1.91 -8.65 -5.45
C ALA A 123 -2.37 -7.66 -6.54
N GLU A 124 -1.53 -7.38 -7.53
CA GLU A 124 -1.88 -6.51 -8.66
C GLU A 124 -2.81 -7.17 -9.70
N GLN A 125 -3.11 -8.47 -9.56
CA GLN A 125 -3.93 -9.22 -10.52
C GLN A 125 -5.44 -9.08 -10.29
N SER A 126 -5.88 -8.75 -9.07
CA SER A 126 -7.28 -8.47 -8.76
C SER A 126 -7.46 -7.62 -7.51
N VAL A 127 -8.67 -7.06 -7.34
CA VAL A 127 -9.02 -6.31 -6.12
C VAL A 127 -9.03 -7.23 -4.91
N ASP A 128 -9.50 -8.47 -5.05
CA ASP A 128 -9.58 -9.45 -3.96
C ASP A 128 -8.16 -9.86 -3.49
N GLU A 129 -7.23 -10.06 -4.43
CA GLU A 129 -5.84 -10.38 -4.09
C GLU A 129 -5.12 -9.21 -3.44
N MET A 130 -5.36 -7.98 -3.90
CA MET A 130 -4.85 -6.78 -3.23
C MET A 130 -5.44 -6.64 -1.83
N GLN A 131 -6.73 -6.91 -1.64
CA GLN A 131 -7.35 -6.90 -0.32
C GLN A 131 -6.74 -7.97 0.60
N ALA A 132 -6.53 -9.18 0.10
CA ALA A 132 -5.88 -10.25 0.86
C ALA A 132 -4.43 -9.88 1.26
N TYR A 133 -3.70 -9.23 0.36
CA TYR A 133 -2.37 -8.69 0.64
C TYR A 133 -2.39 -7.64 1.76
N MET A 134 -3.31 -6.66 1.70
CA MET A 134 -3.46 -5.64 2.74
C MET A 134 -3.83 -6.25 4.10
N LEU A 135 -4.75 -7.22 4.11
CA LEU A 135 -5.13 -7.96 5.33
C LEU A 135 -3.96 -8.77 5.92
N LEU A 136 -3.10 -9.34 5.08
CA LEU A 136 -1.89 -10.02 5.56
C LEU A 136 -0.94 -9.03 6.23
N GLN A 137 -0.73 -7.85 5.65
CA GLN A 137 0.08 -6.80 6.25
C GLN A 137 -0.48 -6.36 7.61
N GLU A 138 -1.79 -6.09 7.67
CA GLU A 138 -2.47 -5.71 8.91
C GLU A 138 -2.30 -6.76 10.02
N LYS A 139 -2.47 -8.06 9.70
CA LYS A 139 -2.26 -9.14 10.67
C LYS A 139 -0.82 -9.26 11.16
N ILE A 140 0.15 -8.97 10.31
CA ILE A 140 1.56 -8.93 10.70
C ILE A 140 1.82 -7.77 11.66
N ASP A 141 1.25 -6.61 11.37
CA ASP A 141 1.36 -5.42 12.22
C ASP A 141 0.68 -5.65 13.58
N GLU A 142 -0.53 -6.23 13.62
CA GLU A 142 -1.20 -6.63 14.86
C GLU A 142 -0.34 -7.57 15.71
N LYS A 143 0.22 -8.62 15.09
CA LYS A 143 1.07 -9.61 15.77
C LYS A 143 2.30 -8.97 16.40
N LEU A 144 2.95 -8.04 15.69
CA LEU A 144 4.10 -7.30 16.21
C LEU A 144 3.70 -6.33 17.33
N HIS A 145 2.57 -5.67 17.17
CA HIS A 145 2.03 -4.77 18.19
C HIS A 145 1.69 -5.52 19.48
N GLU A 146 1.05 -6.68 19.38
CA GLU A 146 0.75 -7.55 20.54
C GLU A 146 2.03 -8.04 21.22
N GLY A 147 3.02 -8.48 20.45
CA GLY A 147 4.33 -8.88 20.98
C GLY A 147 5.03 -7.74 21.70
N PHE A 148 4.99 -6.54 21.13
CA PHE A 148 5.54 -5.34 21.75
C PHE A 148 4.78 -4.96 23.02
N ALA A 149 3.45 -4.97 23.01
CA ALA A 149 2.62 -4.70 24.20
C ALA A 149 2.89 -5.72 25.33
N SER A 150 3.20 -6.98 24.98
CA SER A 150 3.63 -7.98 25.96
C SER A 150 4.96 -7.62 26.60
N LEU A 151 5.93 -7.17 25.80
CA LEU A 151 7.23 -6.71 26.28
C LEU A 151 7.09 -5.47 27.16
N ASP A 152 6.27 -4.51 26.76
CA ASP A 152 6.00 -3.29 27.54
C ASP A 152 5.37 -3.65 28.91
N ARG A 153 4.40 -4.54 28.94
CA ARG A 153 3.82 -5.05 30.20
C ARG A 153 4.88 -5.71 31.09
N ALA A 154 5.80 -6.50 30.50
CA ALA A 154 6.87 -7.16 31.26
C ALA A 154 7.88 -6.13 31.81
N MET A 155 8.20 -5.09 31.04
CA MET A 155 9.04 -3.96 31.49
C MET A 155 8.39 -3.24 32.67
N ASN A 156 7.11 -2.89 32.58
CA ASN A 156 6.36 -2.23 33.65
C ASN A 156 6.25 -3.11 34.91
N ALA A 157 5.98 -4.40 34.75
CA ALA A 157 5.90 -5.34 35.89
C ALA A 157 7.25 -5.51 36.60
N PHE A 158 8.35 -5.60 35.84
CA PHE A 158 9.70 -5.68 36.39
C PHE A 158 10.05 -4.37 37.12
N ALA A 159 9.78 -3.22 36.52
CA ALA A 159 10.01 -1.91 37.14
C ALA A 159 9.25 -1.77 38.46
N ALA A 160 7.98 -2.12 38.49
CA ALA A 160 7.17 -2.10 39.70
C ALA A 160 7.71 -3.05 40.78
N LYS A 161 8.09 -4.28 40.41
CA LYS A 161 8.64 -5.29 41.34
C LYS A 161 9.93 -4.85 42.00
N TYR A 162 10.79 -4.13 41.28
CA TYR A 162 12.12 -3.73 41.74
C TYR A 162 12.27 -2.23 42.00
N ASN A 163 11.16 -1.49 42.09
CA ASN A 163 11.09 -0.05 42.39
C ASN A 163 11.92 0.81 41.41
N VAL A 164 11.88 0.49 40.11
CA VAL A 164 12.47 1.29 39.05
C VAL A 164 11.45 2.35 38.58
N ILE A 165 11.89 3.60 38.50
CA ILE A 165 11.05 4.68 37.91
C ILE A 165 11.29 4.69 36.41
N LEU A 166 10.25 4.44 35.63
CA LEU A 166 10.31 4.51 34.17
C LEU A 166 10.06 5.95 33.72
N THR A 167 10.79 6.38 32.72
CA THR A 167 10.53 7.63 31.99
C THR A 167 9.60 7.32 30.80
N THR A 168 8.71 8.25 30.46
CA THR A 168 7.77 8.11 29.34
C THR A 168 8.35 8.54 27.98
N ASP A 169 9.62 8.92 27.94
CA ASP A 169 10.29 9.39 26.73
C ASP A 169 10.67 8.20 25.84
N GLN A 170 10.08 8.15 24.65
CA GLN A 170 10.38 7.12 23.64
C GLN A 170 11.75 7.30 22.97
N GLY A 171 12.36 8.46 23.17
CA GLY A 171 13.60 8.81 22.50
C GLY A 171 13.44 9.07 20.99
N PRO A 172 14.50 9.63 20.34
CA PRO A 172 14.43 10.07 18.94
C PRO A 172 14.18 8.93 17.94
N LEU A 173 14.65 7.72 18.22
CA LEU A 173 14.45 6.55 17.35
C LEU A 173 13.02 6.03 17.44
N GLY A 174 12.48 5.93 18.65
CA GLY A 174 11.10 5.49 18.86
C GLY A 174 10.09 6.41 18.17
N ALA A 175 10.28 7.75 18.30
CA ALA A 175 9.46 8.73 17.61
C ALA A 175 9.49 8.54 16.08
N LYS A 176 10.67 8.35 15.49
CA LYS A 176 10.80 8.11 14.04
C LYS A 176 10.14 6.82 13.58
N LEU A 177 10.20 5.76 14.37
CA LEU A 177 9.53 4.50 14.07
C LEU A 177 8.00 4.64 14.12
N GLU A 178 7.50 5.39 15.08
CA GLU A 178 6.06 5.70 15.18
C GLU A 178 5.58 6.55 13.99
N GLU A 179 6.32 7.60 13.62
CA GLU A 179 6.02 8.43 12.44
C GLU A 179 6.01 7.58 11.16
N ALA A 180 7.02 6.74 10.96
CA ALA A 180 7.08 5.84 9.81
C ALA A 180 5.91 4.85 9.78
N GLY A 181 5.50 4.31 10.92
CA GLY A 181 4.32 3.44 11.04
C GLY A 181 3.02 4.14 10.66
N LYS A 182 2.81 5.36 11.17
CA LYS A 182 1.63 6.18 10.82
C LYS A 182 1.59 6.52 9.34
N LEU A 183 2.72 6.88 8.74
CA LEU A 183 2.83 7.15 7.31
C LEU A 183 2.41 5.94 6.48
N ASN A 184 2.96 4.77 6.76
CA ASN A 184 2.66 3.57 6.00
C ASN A 184 1.18 3.17 6.11
N ALA A 185 0.61 3.16 7.31
CA ALA A 185 -0.81 2.86 7.49
C ALA A 185 -1.71 3.83 6.69
N TYR A 186 -1.36 5.12 6.72
CA TYR A 186 -2.08 6.14 5.97
C TYR A 186 -1.95 5.96 4.46
N THR A 187 -0.73 5.79 3.95
CA THR A 187 -0.49 5.60 2.51
C THR A 187 -1.12 4.33 1.98
N ASN A 188 -1.06 3.22 2.71
CA ASN A 188 -1.71 1.97 2.34
C ASN A 188 -3.23 2.12 2.22
N THR A 189 -3.86 2.81 3.18
CA THR A 189 -5.31 3.06 3.16
C THR A 189 -5.72 3.85 1.92
N VAL A 190 -5.03 4.96 1.63
CA VAL A 190 -5.35 5.82 0.47
C VAL A 190 -5.01 5.11 -0.84
N TYR A 191 -3.90 4.36 -0.88
CA TYR A 191 -3.51 3.58 -2.04
C TYR A 191 -4.56 2.51 -2.41
N PHE A 192 -5.11 1.79 -1.45
CA PHE A 192 -6.10 0.76 -1.73
C PHE A 192 -7.38 1.34 -2.34
N ILE A 193 -7.78 2.53 -1.90
CA ILE A 193 -8.90 3.27 -2.50
C ILE A 193 -8.60 3.60 -3.97
N PHE A 194 -7.43 4.14 -4.27
CA PHE A 194 -6.98 4.41 -5.65
C PHE A 194 -6.89 3.14 -6.48
N PHE A 195 -6.29 2.08 -5.93
CA PHE A 195 -6.03 0.81 -6.62
C PHE A 195 -7.32 0.20 -7.18
N LYS A 196 -8.39 0.12 -6.39
CA LYS A 196 -9.67 -0.45 -6.84
C LYS A 196 -10.17 0.19 -8.13
N CYS A 197 -10.14 1.51 -8.19
CA CYS A 197 -10.58 2.25 -9.38
C CYS A 197 -9.62 2.08 -10.57
N ASN A 198 -8.33 2.17 -10.33
CA ASN A 198 -7.32 2.00 -11.37
C ASN A 198 -7.34 0.59 -11.97
N TRP A 199 -7.57 -0.43 -11.14
CA TRP A 199 -7.67 -1.82 -11.59
C TRP A 199 -8.90 -2.03 -12.48
N GLU A 200 -10.09 -1.56 -12.05
CA GLU A 200 -11.32 -1.67 -12.85
C GLU A 200 -11.26 -0.89 -14.15
N ASP A 201 -10.65 0.29 -14.17
CA ASP A 201 -10.45 1.03 -15.43
C ASP A 201 -9.56 0.23 -16.39
N ASN A 202 -8.54 -0.46 -15.90
CA ASN A 202 -7.70 -1.33 -16.72
C ASN A 202 -8.49 -2.56 -17.24
N GLN A 203 -9.37 -3.18 -16.45
CA GLN A 203 -10.25 -4.25 -16.91
C GLN A 203 -11.21 -3.76 -17.99
N MET A 204 -11.77 -2.57 -17.80
CA MET A 204 -12.65 -1.94 -18.76
C MET A 204 -11.94 -1.66 -20.09
N VAL A 205 -10.68 -1.15 -20.07
CA VAL A 205 -9.86 -0.97 -21.26
C VAL A 205 -9.60 -2.29 -21.98
N LYS A 206 -9.27 -3.35 -21.24
CA LYS A 206 -9.05 -4.68 -21.79
C LYS A 206 -10.32 -5.22 -22.47
N ALA A 207 -11.47 -5.13 -21.79
CA ALA A 207 -12.76 -5.56 -22.34
C ALA A 207 -13.15 -4.78 -23.60
N MET A 208 -12.85 -3.46 -23.64
CA MET A 208 -13.04 -2.63 -24.85
C MET A 208 -12.17 -3.09 -26.01
N ASN A 209 -10.90 -3.36 -25.79
CA ASN A 209 -9.99 -3.87 -26.83
C ASN A 209 -10.45 -5.23 -27.37
N ASP A 210 -11.00 -6.07 -26.50
CA ASP A 210 -11.57 -7.37 -26.84
C ASP A 210 -12.99 -7.27 -27.44
N LYS A 211 -13.60 -6.08 -27.50
CA LYS A 211 -14.97 -5.78 -27.95
C LYS A 211 -16.04 -6.56 -27.18
N LYS A 212 -15.80 -6.80 -25.89
CA LYS A 212 -16.72 -7.51 -25.01
C LYS A 212 -17.61 -6.54 -24.25
N VAL A 213 -18.71 -6.12 -24.86
CA VAL A 213 -19.60 -5.07 -24.32
C VAL A 213 -20.09 -5.38 -22.90
N ASN A 214 -20.45 -6.64 -22.62
CA ASN A 214 -20.91 -7.03 -21.28
C ASN A 214 -19.83 -6.88 -20.22
N ASP A 215 -18.59 -7.26 -20.53
CA ASP A 215 -17.45 -7.13 -19.62
C ASP A 215 -17.11 -5.65 -19.40
N VAL A 216 -17.25 -4.80 -20.44
CA VAL A 216 -17.09 -3.34 -20.32
C VAL A 216 -18.15 -2.76 -19.35
N GLU A 217 -19.41 -3.14 -19.47
CA GLU A 217 -20.47 -2.64 -18.60
C GLU A 217 -20.33 -3.15 -17.15
N GLN A 218 -19.84 -4.37 -16.96
CA GLN A 218 -19.55 -4.90 -15.65
C GLN A 218 -18.41 -4.11 -14.96
N ALA A 219 -17.29 -3.94 -15.65
CA ALA A 219 -16.16 -3.17 -15.14
C ALA A 219 -16.52 -1.69 -14.90
N ARG A 220 -17.31 -1.08 -15.81
CA ARG A 220 -17.82 0.28 -15.64
C ARG A 220 -18.68 0.44 -14.38
N SER A 221 -19.56 -0.52 -14.11
CA SER A 221 -20.43 -0.49 -12.94
C SER A 221 -19.62 -0.65 -11.65
N ALA A 222 -18.63 -1.55 -11.61
CA ALA A 222 -17.72 -1.72 -10.49
C ALA A 222 -16.87 -0.47 -10.27
N LEU A 223 -16.29 0.10 -11.32
CA LEU A 223 -15.52 1.34 -11.29
C LEU A 223 -16.33 2.50 -10.68
N LEU A 224 -17.60 2.65 -11.09
CA LEU A 224 -18.46 3.71 -10.57
C LEU A 224 -18.78 3.50 -9.07
N SER A 225 -19.03 2.24 -8.65
CA SER A 225 -19.24 1.90 -7.24
C SER A 225 -18.00 2.24 -6.41
N TYR A 226 -16.83 1.74 -6.81
CA TYR A 226 -15.58 2.00 -6.10
C TYR A 226 -15.20 3.48 -6.07
N ALA A 227 -15.47 4.24 -7.14
CA ALA A 227 -15.21 5.68 -7.14
C ALA A 227 -16.11 6.42 -6.14
N ASN A 228 -17.40 6.09 -6.07
CA ASN A 228 -18.32 6.72 -5.13
C ASN A 228 -18.00 6.35 -3.67
N GLU A 229 -17.78 5.07 -3.40
CA GLU A 229 -17.38 4.57 -2.08
C GLU A 229 -16.04 5.20 -1.63
N GLY A 230 -15.07 5.24 -2.55
CA GLY A 230 -13.75 5.81 -2.28
C GLY A 230 -13.80 7.31 -1.98
N LEU A 231 -14.58 8.09 -2.75
CA LEU A 231 -14.77 9.52 -2.48
C LEU A 231 -15.40 9.75 -1.10
N THR A 232 -16.41 8.95 -0.73
CA THR A 232 -17.02 9.03 0.61
C THR A 232 -16.03 8.65 1.71
N SER A 233 -15.24 7.61 1.50
CA SER A 233 -14.21 7.18 2.47
C SER A 233 -13.13 8.24 2.65
N LEU A 234 -12.65 8.86 1.56
CA LEU A 234 -11.63 9.90 1.59
C LEU A 234 -12.08 11.17 2.35
N ASP A 235 -13.39 11.42 2.47
CA ASP A 235 -13.91 12.54 3.27
C ASP A 235 -13.80 12.28 4.78
N THR A 236 -13.66 11.03 5.20
CA THR A 236 -13.50 10.65 6.61
C THR A 236 -12.04 10.53 7.04
N ILE A 237 -11.10 10.40 6.09
CA ILE A 237 -9.68 10.25 6.38
C ILE A 237 -9.08 11.61 6.75
N LYS A 238 -8.57 11.71 7.98
CA LYS A 238 -7.87 12.90 8.42
C LYS A 238 -6.49 12.98 7.74
N PRO A 239 -6.12 14.15 7.19
CA PRO A 239 -4.79 14.33 6.61
C PRO A 239 -3.67 13.99 7.60
N LEU A 240 -2.67 13.25 7.15
CA LEU A 240 -1.48 12.96 7.96
C LEU A 240 -0.73 14.26 8.21
N GLU A 241 -0.49 14.58 9.48
CA GLU A 241 0.19 15.81 9.90
C GLU A 241 -0.38 17.12 9.30
N GLY A 242 -1.67 17.07 8.90
CA GLY A 242 -2.34 18.20 8.27
C GLY A 242 -2.09 18.35 6.78
N ASP A 243 -1.32 17.46 6.15
CA ASP A 243 -1.07 17.46 4.69
C ASP A 243 -2.15 16.66 3.94
N PRO A 244 -3.06 17.33 3.18
CA PRO A 244 -4.10 16.66 2.41
C PRO A 244 -3.65 16.23 0.99
N SER A 245 -2.39 16.41 0.63
CA SER A 245 -1.93 16.26 -0.77
C SER A 245 -2.25 14.87 -1.34
N LEU A 246 -1.99 13.80 -0.58
CA LEU A 246 -2.24 12.43 -1.03
C LEU A 246 -3.74 12.12 -1.18
N THR A 247 -4.57 12.51 -0.20
CA THR A 247 -6.03 12.33 -0.30
C THR A 247 -6.63 13.17 -1.42
N ASN A 248 -6.12 14.39 -1.65
CA ASN A 248 -6.55 15.23 -2.77
C ASN A 248 -6.19 14.62 -4.12
N ALA A 249 -4.99 14.08 -4.28
CA ALA A 249 -4.59 13.38 -5.51
C ALA A 249 -5.48 12.15 -5.77
N CYS A 250 -5.78 11.38 -4.72
CA CYS A 250 -6.71 10.27 -4.82
C CYS A 250 -8.11 10.74 -5.24
N LYS A 251 -8.66 11.79 -4.61
CA LYS A 251 -9.97 12.37 -4.98
C LYS A 251 -9.99 12.84 -6.44
N GLN A 252 -8.93 13.45 -6.92
CA GLN A 252 -8.80 13.86 -8.33
C GLN A 252 -8.85 12.64 -9.27
N ALA A 253 -8.10 11.59 -8.96
CA ALA A 253 -8.11 10.35 -9.72
C ALA A 253 -9.50 9.69 -9.73
N LEU A 254 -10.14 9.57 -8.57
CA LEU A 254 -11.47 8.97 -8.46
C LEU A 254 -12.53 9.80 -9.22
N ASN A 255 -12.45 11.12 -9.21
CA ASN A 255 -13.35 11.98 -9.97
C ASN A 255 -13.16 11.80 -11.48
N PHE A 256 -11.92 11.63 -11.96
CA PHE A 256 -11.65 11.27 -13.34
C PHE A 256 -12.31 9.93 -13.71
N TYR A 257 -12.09 8.88 -12.91
CA TYR A 257 -12.67 7.57 -13.14
C TYR A 257 -14.20 7.58 -13.11
N LYS A 258 -14.79 8.29 -12.14
CA LYS A 258 -16.24 8.48 -12.05
C LYS A 258 -16.80 9.15 -13.31
N GLN A 259 -16.17 10.26 -13.75
CA GLN A 259 -16.60 10.96 -14.97
C GLN A 259 -16.46 10.08 -16.21
N ALA A 260 -15.37 9.32 -16.33
CA ALA A 260 -15.17 8.38 -17.41
C ALA A 260 -16.29 7.34 -17.44
N ALA A 261 -16.57 6.71 -16.30
CA ALA A 261 -17.62 5.68 -16.18
C ALA A 261 -19.04 6.21 -16.44
N GLU A 262 -19.36 7.42 -15.96
CA GLU A 262 -20.71 8.00 -16.10
C GLU A 262 -20.99 8.60 -17.47
N LYS A 263 -20.00 9.26 -18.08
CA LYS A 263 -20.27 10.13 -19.26
C LYS A 263 -19.62 9.65 -20.53
N ASP A 264 -18.43 9.14 -20.48
CA ASP A 264 -17.65 8.85 -21.68
C ASP A 264 -17.81 7.38 -22.13
N MET A 265 -17.77 6.44 -21.20
CA MET A 265 -17.86 5.01 -21.52
C MET A 265 -19.20 4.59 -22.15
N PRO A 266 -20.38 5.07 -21.70
CA PRO A 266 -21.64 4.72 -22.38
C PRO A 266 -21.67 5.09 -23.87
N LYS A 267 -20.95 6.15 -24.27
CA LYS A 267 -20.83 6.54 -25.69
C LYS A 267 -19.92 5.60 -26.48
N LEU A 268 -18.93 5.04 -25.81
CA LEU A 268 -18.01 4.06 -26.43
C LEU A 268 -18.71 2.70 -26.62
N THR A 269 -19.50 2.26 -25.63
CA THR A 269 -20.29 1.02 -25.75
C THR A 269 -21.41 1.16 -26.79
N ASP A 270 -22.07 2.32 -26.88
CA ASP A 270 -23.08 2.60 -27.91
C ASP A 270 -22.50 2.45 -29.32
N TYR A 271 -21.26 2.88 -29.54
CA TYR A 271 -20.59 2.68 -30.84
C TYR A 271 -20.48 1.19 -31.20
N PHE A 272 -20.13 0.31 -30.28
CA PHE A 272 -20.03 -1.13 -30.57
C PHE A 272 -21.39 -1.73 -30.96
N VAL A 273 -22.47 -1.32 -30.27
CA VAL A 273 -23.83 -1.76 -30.59
C VAL A 273 -24.20 -1.30 -32.00
N ARG A 274 -23.98 -0.03 -32.31
CA ARG A 274 -24.22 0.52 -33.65
C ARG A 274 -23.39 -0.15 -34.74
N GLN A 275 -22.16 -0.50 -34.43
CA GLN A 275 -21.27 -1.21 -35.37
C GLN A 275 -21.86 -2.60 -35.70
N GLU A 276 -22.34 -3.33 -34.69
CA GLU A 276 -22.96 -4.65 -34.88
C GLU A 276 -24.25 -4.54 -35.71
N GLU A 277 -25.09 -3.56 -35.45
CA GLU A 277 -26.30 -3.27 -36.23
C GLU A 277 -25.98 -2.93 -37.68
N PHE A 278 -24.97 -2.08 -37.89
CA PHE A 278 -24.48 -1.74 -39.23
C PHE A 278 -23.98 -2.97 -39.98
N ASP A 279 -23.22 -3.86 -39.34
CA ASP A 279 -22.70 -5.08 -39.98
C ASP A 279 -23.82 -6.03 -40.38
N LYS A 280 -24.89 -6.15 -39.57
CA LYS A 280 -26.08 -6.91 -39.91
C LYS A 280 -26.80 -6.32 -41.12
N MET A 281 -27.03 -4.99 -41.09
CA MET A 281 -27.66 -4.28 -42.19
C MET A 281 -26.86 -4.34 -43.49
N LYS A 282 -25.53 -4.21 -43.42
CA LYS A 282 -24.63 -4.33 -44.56
C LYS A 282 -24.74 -5.71 -45.20
N LYS A 283 -24.76 -6.78 -44.44
CA LYS A 283 -24.97 -8.15 -44.94
C LYS A 283 -26.31 -8.31 -45.66
N SER A 284 -27.37 -7.76 -45.07
CA SER A 284 -28.73 -7.81 -45.68
C SER A 284 -28.78 -6.99 -46.97
N PHE A 285 -28.15 -5.82 -46.99
CA PHE A 285 -28.10 -4.98 -48.17
C PHE A 285 -27.30 -5.63 -49.30
N GLU A 286 -26.15 -6.27 -48.99
CA GLU A 286 -25.30 -6.97 -49.95
C GLU A 286 -26.00 -8.21 -50.54
N ALA A 287 -26.81 -8.93 -49.76
CA ALA A 287 -27.56 -10.12 -50.18
C ALA A 287 -28.80 -9.78 -51.03
N ASN A 288 -29.32 -8.55 -50.98
CA ASN A 288 -30.52 -8.14 -51.73
C ASN A 288 -30.14 -7.81 -53.19
N SER A 289 -30.50 -8.70 -54.13
CA SER A 289 -30.25 -8.48 -55.59
C SER A 289 -31.24 -7.49 -56.25
N SER A 290 -32.37 -7.17 -55.57
CA SER A 290 -33.46 -6.32 -56.08
C SER A 290 -33.56 -5.00 -55.30
N ARG A 291 -32.42 -4.33 -55.11
CA ARG A 291 -32.34 -3.09 -54.32
C ARG A 291 -33.15 -1.97 -54.98
N THR A 292 -33.96 -1.28 -54.20
CA THR A 292 -34.61 -0.05 -54.58
C THR A 292 -33.73 1.18 -54.33
N GLN A 293 -34.04 2.35 -54.91
CA GLN A 293 -33.34 3.60 -54.60
C GLN A 293 -33.46 3.96 -53.12
N ALA A 294 -34.61 3.65 -52.49
CA ALA A 294 -34.82 3.85 -51.04
C ALA A 294 -33.87 2.99 -50.20
N ASP A 295 -33.59 1.74 -50.60
CA ASP A 295 -32.61 0.85 -49.91
C ASP A 295 -31.21 1.43 -49.99
N VAL A 296 -30.83 1.97 -51.15
CA VAL A 296 -29.52 2.61 -51.37
C VAL A 296 -29.39 3.86 -50.51
N ASP A 297 -30.43 4.69 -50.47
CA ASP A 297 -30.41 5.95 -49.70
C ASP A 297 -30.34 5.65 -48.18
N ALA A 298 -31.11 4.65 -47.69
CA ALA A 298 -31.05 4.20 -46.30
C ALA A 298 -29.69 3.65 -45.92
N TYR A 299 -29.08 2.83 -46.79
CA TYR A 299 -27.74 2.31 -46.62
C TYR A 299 -26.69 3.44 -46.52
N ASN A 300 -26.69 4.37 -47.47
CA ASN A 300 -25.77 5.51 -47.52
C ASN A 300 -25.90 6.40 -46.28
N LYS A 301 -27.12 6.63 -45.78
CA LYS A 301 -27.36 7.33 -44.50
C LYS A 301 -26.69 6.64 -43.36
N THR A 302 -26.91 5.31 -43.23
CA THR A 302 -26.32 4.55 -42.10
C THR A 302 -24.80 4.46 -42.20
N VAL A 303 -24.21 4.38 -43.40
CA VAL A 303 -22.75 4.51 -43.60
C VAL A 303 -22.25 5.83 -43.04
N LYS A 304 -22.95 6.93 -43.31
CA LYS A 304 -22.60 8.25 -42.79
C LYS A 304 -22.68 8.31 -41.29
N ASP A 305 -23.75 7.73 -40.70
CA ASP A 305 -24.01 7.73 -39.26
C ASP A 305 -22.97 6.89 -38.49
N ILE A 306 -22.57 5.72 -39.02
CA ILE A 306 -21.52 4.91 -38.38
C ILE A 306 -20.15 5.55 -38.47
N ASN A 307 -19.82 6.24 -39.62
CA ASN A 307 -18.57 6.96 -39.72
C ASN A 307 -18.50 8.13 -38.73
N ASN A 308 -19.61 8.85 -38.51
CA ASN A 308 -19.66 9.91 -37.51
C ASN A 308 -19.49 9.33 -36.09
N SER A 309 -20.12 8.19 -35.80
CA SER A 309 -19.97 7.50 -34.52
C SER A 309 -18.55 6.99 -34.30
N ALA A 310 -17.87 6.48 -35.34
CA ALA A 310 -16.48 6.06 -35.29
C ALA A 310 -15.53 7.24 -34.97
N ASN A 311 -15.77 8.41 -35.60
CA ASN A 311 -14.98 9.59 -35.29
C ASN A 311 -15.16 10.05 -33.83
N ALA A 312 -16.40 10.06 -33.34
CA ALA A 312 -16.69 10.39 -31.95
C ALA A 312 -16.06 9.38 -30.99
N PHE A 313 -16.12 8.07 -31.27
CA PHE A 313 -15.45 7.02 -30.53
C PHE A 313 -13.95 7.29 -30.43
N ASN A 314 -13.28 7.54 -31.54
CA ASN A 314 -11.84 7.80 -31.60
C ASN A 314 -11.44 9.02 -30.75
N GLN A 315 -12.22 10.10 -30.81
CA GLN A 315 -11.97 11.32 -30.03
C GLN A 315 -12.12 11.07 -28.53
N ILE A 316 -13.19 10.37 -28.11
CA ILE A 316 -13.45 10.05 -26.71
C ILE A 316 -12.36 9.10 -26.18
N ASN A 317 -12.00 8.08 -26.96
CA ASN A 317 -10.96 7.13 -26.58
C ASN A 317 -9.59 7.81 -26.43
N ALA A 318 -9.22 8.69 -27.36
CA ALA A 318 -7.99 9.47 -27.24
C ALA A 318 -7.97 10.37 -25.99
N LYS A 319 -9.08 11.06 -25.71
CA LYS A 319 -9.26 11.89 -24.50
C LYS A 319 -9.10 11.04 -23.23
N LEU A 320 -9.75 9.88 -23.17
CA LEU A 320 -9.67 8.99 -22.01
C LEU A 320 -8.26 8.44 -21.81
N ASN A 321 -7.56 8.03 -22.87
CA ASN A 321 -6.20 7.52 -22.76
C ASN A 321 -5.22 8.59 -22.26
N SER A 322 -5.37 9.83 -22.75
CA SER A 322 -4.59 10.97 -22.24
C SER A 322 -4.90 11.24 -20.76
N GLY A 323 -6.18 11.26 -20.39
CA GLY A 323 -6.61 11.47 -19.01
C GLY A 323 -6.11 10.37 -18.06
N ARG A 324 -6.16 9.09 -18.46
CA ARG A 324 -5.59 7.96 -17.68
C ARG A 324 -4.11 8.16 -17.43
N THR A 325 -3.36 8.46 -18.49
CA THR A 325 -1.91 8.66 -18.36
C THR A 325 -1.60 9.81 -17.41
N GLN A 326 -2.31 10.92 -17.52
CA GLN A 326 -2.15 12.06 -16.62
C GLN A 326 -2.50 11.68 -15.17
N THR A 327 -3.65 11.05 -14.94
CA THR A 327 -4.14 10.64 -13.62
C THR A 327 -3.16 9.71 -12.90
N VAL A 328 -2.65 8.69 -13.61
CA VAL A 328 -1.69 7.74 -13.02
C VAL A 328 -0.34 8.40 -12.73
N ASN A 329 0.13 9.29 -13.61
CA ASN A 329 1.39 10.01 -13.39
C ASN A 329 1.29 11.01 -12.23
N GLU A 330 0.18 11.74 -12.12
CA GLU A 330 -0.07 12.67 -11.01
C GLU A 330 -0.17 11.93 -9.68
N TRP A 331 -0.90 10.81 -9.66
CA TRP A 331 -0.97 9.94 -8.48
C TRP A 331 0.43 9.47 -8.07
N ALA A 332 1.17 8.81 -8.97
CA ALA A 332 2.49 8.26 -8.68
C ALA A 332 3.51 9.33 -8.23
N SER A 333 3.45 10.52 -8.85
CA SER A 333 4.31 11.64 -8.45
C SER A 333 3.96 12.16 -7.05
N THR A 334 2.67 12.29 -6.74
CA THR A 334 2.22 12.78 -5.44
C THR A 334 2.50 11.77 -4.34
N GLU A 335 2.19 10.48 -4.56
CA GLU A 335 2.48 9.41 -3.61
C GLU A 335 3.98 9.35 -3.26
N LYS A 336 4.83 9.42 -4.29
CA LYS A 336 6.28 9.45 -4.10
C LYS A 336 6.72 10.68 -3.31
N SER A 337 6.25 11.87 -3.66
CA SER A 337 6.62 13.12 -2.99
C SER A 337 6.13 13.15 -1.55
N PHE A 338 4.90 12.67 -1.30
CA PHE A 338 4.31 12.55 0.03
C PHE A 338 5.13 11.61 0.92
N THR A 339 5.46 10.43 0.40
CA THR A 339 6.28 9.45 1.13
C THR A 339 7.69 9.99 1.41
N ASP A 340 8.32 10.66 0.44
CA ASP A 340 9.66 11.26 0.62
C ASP A 340 9.65 12.39 1.67
N GLN A 341 8.58 13.16 1.73
CA GLN A 341 8.44 14.27 2.68
C GLN A 341 8.19 13.80 4.12
N HIS A 342 7.30 12.80 4.30
CA HIS A 342 6.83 12.38 5.62
C HIS A 342 7.59 11.18 6.20
N MET A 343 8.39 10.45 5.41
CA MET A 343 9.24 9.39 5.96
C MET A 343 10.46 9.98 6.66
N PRO A 344 10.66 9.68 7.95
CA PRO A 344 11.79 10.19 8.68
C PRO A 344 13.11 9.75 8.06
N HIS A 345 14.00 10.70 7.81
CA HIS A 345 15.38 10.38 7.41
C HIS A 345 16.15 9.73 8.55
N TYR A 346 16.78 8.57 8.27
CA TYR A 346 17.64 7.87 9.21
C TYR A 346 18.86 7.26 8.49
N LYS A 347 20.08 7.51 9.02
CA LYS A 347 21.37 7.10 8.42
C LYS A 347 22.09 6.10 9.30
#